data_e5d70ac9c9bf07be008e5d3c3bef5e4e
#
_entry.id   e5d70ac9c9bf07be008e5d3c3bef5e4e
#
_cell.length_a   1.000
_cell.length_b   1.000
_cell.length_c   1.000
_cell.angle_alpha   90.00
_cell.angle_beta   90.00
_cell.angle_gamma   90.00
#
_symmetry.space_group_name_H-M   'P 1'
#
loop_
_entity.id
_entity.type
_entity.pdbx_description
1 polymer ?
#
loop_
_entity_poly.entity_id
_entity_poly.type
_entity_poly.pdbx_seq_one_letter_code
_entity_poly.pdbx_strand_id
1 'polypeptide(L)'
;CEELDGVAGVVTDPDELRGLAVLESDELCDLFPGETVVWPPGRDEGDGPAWMVRRSSVMPDDESDDRSAWSISRRVLLADHNAAVAARAGTLADGIGIEPKPAAALSEAGAWHDVGKNDARFQRLLWRGDPAGRKALAKSGGRSTPLGAVRRARADAGLPTGWRHELASAAAYWEQAESDGVGQEFRDLVTRLVGTSHGHGRPLFDHDPVTAGPDHADALEELVGEGEWESLIARTDRQWGPWGTAYLEALLRAADCTISMEGK
;
A
#
# COMPACT_ATOMS: atom_id res chain seq x y z
N CYS A 1 -28.72 7.02 14.44
CA CYS A 1 -29.63 6.27 13.53
C CYS A 1 -30.64 7.15 12.78
N GLU A 2 -30.65 8.48 12.96
CA GLU A 2 -31.60 9.38 12.25
C GLU A 2 -31.15 9.82 10.85
N GLU A 3 -29.96 9.43 10.37
CA GLU A 3 -29.44 9.86 9.06
C GLU A 3 -29.55 8.78 7.94
N LEU A 4 -30.24 7.69 8.16
CA LEU A 4 -30.40 6.61 7.18
C LEU A 4 -31.61 6.81 6.23
N ASP A 5 -32.38 7.86 6.40
CA ASP A 5 -33.50 8.19 5.52
C ASP A 5 -33.02 8.65 4.14
N GLY A 6 -32.82 7.73 3.24
CA GLY A 6 -32.58 8.05 1.83
C GLY A 6 -31.68 7.10 1.03
N VAL A 7 -31.20 6.02 1.61
CA VAL A 7 -30.21 5.12 0.95
C VAL A 7 -30.70 3.67 0.86
N ALA A 8 -31.93 3.46 0.45
CA ALA A 8 -32.43 2.11 0.13
C ALA A 8 -32.31 1.88 -1.38
N GLY A 9 -31.26 1.23 -1.82
CA GLY A 9 -31.18 0.64 -3.16
C GLY A 9 -31.62 -0.81 -3.08
N VAL A 10 -32.63 -1.21 -3.84
CA VAL A 10 -33.03 -2.62 -3.96
C VAL A 10 -32.03 -3.31 -4.87
N VAL A 11 -31.23 -4.22 -4.33
CA VAL A 11 -30.38 -5.13 -5.11
C VAL A 11 -31.27 -6.30 -5.55
N THR A 12 -31.46 -6.45 -6.85
CA THR A 12 -32.31 -7.49 -7.43
C THR A 12 -31.51 -8.65 -8.02
N ASP A 13 -30.19 -8.52 -8.15
CA ASP A 13 -29.32 -9.55 -8.72
C ASP A 13 -28.66 -10.38 -7.61
N PRO A 14 -28.94 -11.71 -7.54
CA PRO A 14 -28.29 -12.60 -6.57
C PRO A 14 -26.76 -12.65 -6.68
N ASP A 15 -26.18 -12.36 -7.84
CA ASP A 15 -24.72 -12.35 -8.03
C ASP A 15 -24.07 -11.09 -7.44
N GLU A 16 -24.79 -9.99 -7.30
CA GLU A 16 -24.36 -8.80 -6.56
C GLU A 16 -24.28 -9.06 -5.04
N LEU A 17 -24.95 -10.09 -4.55
CA LEU A 17 -24.97 -10.48 -3.13
C LEU A 17 -23.81 -11.40 -2.74
N ARG A 18 -23.03 -11.89 -3.70
CA ARG A 18 -21.87 -12.74 -3.43
C ARG A 18 -20.73 -11.90 -2.84
N GLY A 19 -20.39 -12.18 -1.60
CA GLY A 19 -19.31 -11.49 -0.89
C GLY A 19 -19.76 -10.47 0.15
N LEU A 20 -21.07 -10.40 0.43
CA LEU A 20 -21.58 -9.56 1.51
C LEU A 20 -21.26 -10.17 2.87
N ALA A 21 -20.82 -9.32 3.80
CA ALA A 21 -20.75 -9.68 5.20
C ALA A 21 -22.14 -9.54 5.83
N VAL A 22 -22.56 -10.55 6.59
CA VAL A 22 -23.73 -10.44 7.47
C VAL A 22 -23.29 -9.64 8.69
N LEU A 23 -23.99 -8.53 8.98
CA LEU A 23 -23.75 -7.72 10.16
C LEU A 23 -24.78 -8.03 11.24
N GLU A 24 -24.33 -8.09 12.46
CA GLU A 24 -25.19 -8.06 13.63
C GLU A 24 -25.79 -6.63 13.79
N SER A 25 -26.96 -6.53 14.43
CA SER A 25 -27.72 -5.26 14.51
C SER A 25 -27.00 -4.11 15.23
N ASP A 26 -26.02 -4.42 16.06
CA ASP A 26 -25.17 -3.47 16.77
C ASP A 26 -24.04 -2.90 15.90
N GLU A 27 -23.67 -3.59 14.83
CA GLU A 27 -22.66 -3.12 13.85
C GLU A 27 -23.22 -2.08 12.86
N LEU A 28 -24.55 -1.93 12.75
CA LEU A 28 -25.22 -0.98 11.85
C LEU A 28 -24.99 0.50 12.22
N CYS A 29 -24.55 0.76 13.47
CA CYS A 29 -24.28 2.13 13.94
C CYS A 29 -22.92 2.68 13.48
N ASP A 30 -22.04 1.85 12.91
CA ASP A 30 -20.67 2.20 12.52
C ASP A 30 -20.49 2.27 11.00
N LEU A 31 -21.53 2.68 10.26
CA LEU A 31 -21.47 2.83 8.80
C LEU A 31 -20.54 3.98 8.39
N PHE A 32 -19.63 3.71 7.47
CA PHE A 32 -18.75 4.70 6.90
C PHE A 32 -19.33 5.34 5.62
N PRO A 33 -18.86 6.52 5.22
CA PRO A 33 -19.26 7.14 3.95
C PRO A 33 -19.07 6.15 2.77
N GLY A 34 -20.13 5.96 1.97
CA GLY A 34 -20.15 5.04 0.83
C GLY A 34 -20.61 3.61 1.14
N GLU A 35 -20.98 3.30 2.37
CA GLU A 35 -21.62 2.04 2.75
C GLU A 35 -23.15 2.18 2.70
N THR A 36 -23.82 1.16 2.16
CA THR A 36 -25.28 1.12 2.03
C THR A 36 -25.81 -0.17 2.68
N VAL A 37 -26.84 -0.04 3.50
CA VAL A 37 -27.56 -1.21 4.05
C VAL A 37 -28.61 -1.66 3.05
N VAL A 38 -28.65 -2.96 2.80
CA VAL A 38 -29.64 -3.57 1.94
C VAL A 38 -30.39 -4.64 2.74
N TRP A 39 -31.69 -4.54 2.72
CA TRP A 39 -32.59 -5.51 3.35
C TRP A 39 -32.92 -6.64 2.36
N PRO A 40 -33.02 -7.90 2.82
CA PRO A 40 -33.45 -9.00 1.98
C PRO A 40 -34.82 -8.68 1.33
N PRO A 41 -35.06 -9.07 0.06
CA PRO A 41 -36.33 -8.84 -0.60
C PRO A 41 -37.51 -9.39 0.20
N GLY A 42 -38.55 -8.56 0.43
CA GLY A 42 -39.76 -8.95 1.13
C GLY A 42 -39.69 -8.87 2.66
N ARG A 43 -38.67 -8.23 3.22
CA ARG A 43 -38.58 -7.91 4.65
C ARG A 43 -38.62 -6.40 4.88
N ASP A 44 -39.35 -6.00 5.89
CA ASP A 44 -39.39 -4.63 6.36
C ASP A 44 -38.24 -4.35 7.34
N GLU A 45 -37.93 -3.08 7.50
CA GLU A 45 -36.93 -2.56 8.43
C GLU A 45 -37.23 -3.08 9.86
N GLY A 46 -36.30 -3.85 10.42
CA GLY A 46 -36.43 -4.46 11.75
C GLY A 46 -36.77 -5.95 11.80
N ASP A 47 -37.07 -6.60 10.67
CA ASP A 47 -37.46 -8.03 10.61
C ASP A 47 -36.28 -8.99 10.34
N GLY A 48 -35.23 -8.93 11.14
CA GLY A 48 -34.10 -9.87 11.08
C GLY A 48 -32.81 -9.26 10.55
N PRO A 49 -31.77 -10.06 10.24
CA PRO A 49 -30.47 -9.55 9.87
C PRO A 49 -30.53 -8.73 8.58
N ALA A 50 -29.98 -7.54 8.61
CA ALA A 50 -29.75 -6.71 7.45
C ALA A 50 -28.48 -7.16 6.71
N TRP A 51 -28.42 -6.88 5.41
CA TRP A 51 -27.24 -7.09 4.60
C TRP A 51 -26.58 -5.76 4.35
N MET A 52 -25.30 -5.61 4.64
CA MET A 52 -24.56 -4.44 4.26
C MET A 52 -23.95 -4.66 2.88
N VAL A 53 -24.32 -3.81 1.94
CA VAL A 53 -23.68 -3.72 0.63
C VAL A 53 -22.75 -2.53 0.64
N ARG A 54 -21.49 -2.80 0.46
CA ARG A 54 -20.52 -1.77 0.19
C ARG A 54 -20.49 -1.50 -1.30
N ARG A 55 -21.11 -0.41 -1.74
CA ARG A 55 -20.82 0.17 -3.04
C ARG A 55 -19.71 1.19 -2.87
N SER A 56 -18.47 0.77 -2.95
CA SER A 56 -17.38 1.69 -3.21
C SER A 56 -17.39 1.99 -4.70
N SER A 57 -17.90 3.15 -5.08
CA SER A 57 -17.74 3.66 -6.47
C SER A 57 -16.30 4.14 -6.73
N VAL A 58 -15.51 4.28 -5.68
CA VAL A 58 -14.08 4.56 -5.72
C VAL A 58 -13.47 3.71 -4.63
N MET A 59 -12.79 2.62 -4.99
CA MET A 59 -11.83 2.00 -4.08
C MET A 59 -10.79 3.06 -3.80
N PRO A 60 -10.59 3.53 -2.56
CA PRO A 60 -9.38 4.26 -2.25
C PRO A 60 -8.22 3.35 -2.63
N ASP A 61 -7.29 3.84 -3.45
CA ASP A 61 -6.12 3.07 -3.90
C ASP A 61 -5.33 2.46 -2.75
N ASP A 62 -5.36 3.09 -1.57
CA ASP A 62 -4.81 2.60 -0.31
C ASP A 62 -5.22 1.18 0.08
N GLU A 63 -6.46 0.79 -0.22
CA GLU A 63 -6.97 -0.51 0.21
C GLU A 63 -6.55 -1.65 -0.73
N SER A 64 -6.16 -1.34 -1.97
CA SER A 64 -5.73 -2.36 -2.94
C SER A 64 -4.39 -2.98 -2.55
N ASP A 65 -3.45 -2.16 -2.07
CA ASP A 65 -2.10 -2.61 -1.71
C ASP A 65 -2.11 -3.39 -0.40
N ASP A 66 -2.87 -2.95 0.59
CA ASP A 66 -3.08 -3.72 1.81
C ASP A 66 -3.75 -5.07 1.54
N ARG A 67 -4.66 -5.14 0.56
CA ARG A 67 -5.27 -6.41 0.15
C ARG A 67 -4.24 -7.37 -0.44
N SER A 68 -3.24 -6.89 -1.19
CA SER A 68 -2.15 -7.73 -1.69
C SER A 68 -1.32 -8.33 -0.57
N ALA A 69 -1.08 -7.57 0.50
CA ALA A 69 -0.38 -8.04 1.70
C ALA A 69 -1.15 -9.15 2.47
N TRP A 70 -2.48 -9.24 2.28
CA TRP A 70 -3.35 -10.22 2.98
C TRP A 70 -3.77 -11.40 2.10
N SER A 71 -3.58 -11.32 0.77
CA SER A 71 -4.20 -12.24 -0.20
C SER A 71 -3.46 -13.56 -0.38
N ILE A 72 -2.28 -13.74 0.21
CA ILE A 72 -1.47 -14.94 0.03
C ILE A 72 -1.74 -15.97 1.12
N SER A 73 -1.78 -17.25 0.71
CA SER A 73 -2.03 -18.38 1.60
C SER A 73 -0.94 -18.64 2.65
N ARG A 74 0.26 -18.05 2.48
CA ARG A 74 1.40 -18.22 3.39
C ARG A 74 2.04 -16.90 3.79
N ARG A 75 2.73 -16.90 4.94
CA ARG A 75 3.56 -15.77 5.37
C ARG A 75 4.81 -15.67 4.49
N VAL A 76 5.16 -14.43 4.12
CA VAL A 76 6.38 -14.11 3.37
C VAL A 76 7.20 -13.14 4.21
N LEU A 77 8.48 -13.44 4.40
CA LEU A 77 9.41 -12.55 5.09
C LEU A 77 9.73 -11.35 4.21
N LEU A 78 9.83 -10.17 4.82
CA LEU A 78 10.12 -8.93 4.13
C LEU A 78 11.46 -8.98 3.39
N ALA A 79 12.50 -9.46 4.04
CA ALA A 79 13.83 -9.58 3.43
C ALA A 79 13.84 -10.51 2.21
N ASP A 80 13.14 -11.65 2.29
CA ASP A 80 13.09 -12.63 1.19
C ASP A 80 12.30 -12.05 0.00
N HIS A 81 11.19 -11.35 0.27
CA HIS A 81 10.39 -10.69 -0.74
C HIS A 81 11.19 -9.62 -1.49
N ASN A 82 11.78 -8.68 -0.74
CA ASN A 82 12.57 -7.60 -1.31
C ASN A 82 13.75 -8.12 -2.15
N ALA A 83 14.46 -9.13 -1.66
CA ALA A 83 15.55 -9.76 -2.42
C ALA A 83 15.04 -10.40 -3.72
N ALA A 84 13.88 -11.07 -3.69
CA ALA A 84 13.29 -11.68 -4.87
C ALA A 84 12.83 -10.63 -5.89
N VAL A 85 12.24 -9.51 -5.43
CA VAL A 85 11.82 -8.40 -6.30
C VAL A 85 13.04 -7.72 -6.92
N ALA A 86 14.10 -7.46 -6.15
CA ALA A 86 15.36 -6.91 -6.67
C ALA A 86 15.95 -7.77 -7.79
N ALA A 87 16.05 -9.08 -7.57
CA ALA A 87 16.57 -10.02 -8.56
C ALA A 87 15.68 -10.08 -9.82
N ARG A 88 14.35 -10.04 -9.66
CA ARG A 88 13.42 -10.04 -10.78
C ARG A 88 13.51 -8.73 -11.56
N ALA A 89 13.60 -7.58 -10.90
CA ALA A 89 13.75 -6.27 -11.52
C ALA A 89 15.03 -6.20 -12.37
N GLY A 90 16.17 -6.70 -11.84
CA GLY A 90 17.41 -6.83 -12.59
C GLY A 90 17.25 -7.73 -13.82
N THR A 91 16.63 -8.90 -13.67
CA THR A 91 16.39 -9.83 -14.79
C THR A 91 15.53 -9.20 -15.89
N LEU A 92 14.50 -8.44 -15.52
CA LEU A 92 13.66 -7.73 -16.49
C LEU A 92 14.46 -6.65 -17.22
N ALA A 93 15.24 -5.84 -16.48
CA ALA A 93 16.08 -4.79 -17.05
C ALA A 93 17.10 -5.35 -18.06
N ASP A 94 17.79 -6.44 -17.71
CA ASP A 94 18.75 -7.11 -18.59
C ASP A 94 18.06 -7.68 -19.84
N GLY A 95 16.90 -8.31 -19.66
CA GLY A 95 16.16 -8.97 -20.74
C GLY A 95 15.66 -8.01 -21.82
N ILE A 96 15.42 -6.75 -21.48
CA ILE A 96 14.96 -5.71 -22.42
C ILE A 96 16.04 -4.69 -22.78
N GLY A 97 17.28 -4.88 -22.27
CA GLY A 97 18.43 -4.05 -22.64
C GLY A 97 18.42 -2.64 -22.03
N ILE A 98 17.93 -2.49 -20.78
CA ILE A 98 18.03 -1.22 -20.04
C ILE A 98 19.52 -0.90 -19.81
N GLU A 99 19.89 0.38 -19.93
CA GLU A 99 21.25 0.83 -19.65
C GLU A 99 21.68 0.49 -18.23
N PRO A 100 22.99 0.26 -17.98
CA PRO A 100 23.48 -0.26 -16.69
C PRO A 100 23.06 0.57 -15.47
N LYS A 101 23.05 1.92 -15.59
CA LYS A 101 22.75 2.79 -14.46
C LYS A 101 21.28 2.71 -14.03
N PRO A 102 20.27 2.91 -14.90
CA PRO A 102 18.87 2.71 -14.53
C PRO A 102 18.53 1.26 -14.22
N ALA A 103 19.21 0.26 -14.79
CA ALA A 103 19.04 -1.16 -14.44
C ALA A 103 19.49 -1.42 -12.98
N ALA A 104 20.63 -0.88 -12.57
CA ALA A 104 21.09 -0.95 -11.18
C ALA A 104 20.12 -0.23 -10.23
N ALA A 105 19.63 0.95 -10.60
CA ALA A 105 18.64 1.68 -9.80
C ALA A 105 17.32 0.91 -9.66
N LEU A 106 16.88 0.20 -10.70
CA LEU A 106 15.69 -0.62 -10.67
C LEU A 106 15.83 -1.82 -9.72
N SER A 107 17.00 -2.49 -9.75
CA SER A 107 17.30 -3.57 -8.82
C SER A 107 17.39 -3.08 -7.38
N GLU A 108 18.07 -1.96 -7.14
CA GLU A 108 18.15 -1.33 -5.82
C GLU A 108 16.78 -0.93 -5.31
N ALA A 109 15.95 -0.30 -6.14
CA ALA A 109 14.58 0.05 -5.78
C ALA A 109 13.76 -1.20 -5.41
N GLY A 110 13.97 -2.33 -6.08
CA GLY A 110 13.35 -3.60 -5.72
C GLY A 110 13.75 -4.10 -4.32
N ALA A 111 14.98 -3.83 -3.89
CA ALA A 111 15.43 -4.19 -2.54
C ALA A 111 14.80 -3.30 -1.45
N TRP A 112 14.41 -2.07 -1.80
CA TRP A 112 13.95 -1.05 -0.84
C TRP A 112 12.44 -0.77 -0.88
N HIS A 113 11.70 -1.16 -1.92
CA HIS A 113 10.31 -0.72 -2.16
C HIS A 113 9.37 -0.98 -0.98
N ASP A 114 9.58 -2.06 -0.25
CA ASP A 114 8.72 -2.51 0.85
C ASP A 114 9.35 -2.33 2.24
N VAL A 115 10.56 -1.73 2.36
CA VAL A 115 11.27 -1.60 3.65
C VAL A 115 10.43 -0.86 4.69
N GLY A 116 9.61 0.11 4.29
CA GLY A 116 8.68 0.81 5.17
C GLY A 116 7.66 -0.11 5.86
N LYS A 117 7.40 -1.31 5.34
CA LYS A 117 6.59 -2.32 6.03
C LYS A 117 7.24 -2.82 7.33
N ASN A 118 8.52 -2.51 7.58
CA ASN A 118 9.19 -2.81 8.85
C ASN A 118 8.68 -1.92 10.01
N ASP A 119 7.87 -0.90 9.76
CA ASP A 119 7.20 -0.11 10.80
C ASP A 119 6.49 -1.03 11.81
N ALA A 120 6.76 -0.81 13.11
CA ALA A 120 6.24 -1.67 14.17
C ALA A 120 4.70 -1.73 14.19
N ARG A 121 4.03 -0.64 13.79
CA ARG A 121 2.56 -0.57 13.69
C ARG A 121 2.08 -1.47 12.55
N PHE A 122 2.74 -1.41 11.38
CA PHE A 122 2.40 -2.25 10.24
C PHE A 122 2.74 -3.73 10.51
N GLN A 123 3.86 -4.03 11.17
CA GLN A 123 4.18 -5.40 11.58
C GLN A 123 3.19 -5.96 12.60
N ARG A 124 2.67 -5.12 13.52
CA ARG A 124 1.59 -5.54 14.43
C ARG A 124 0.35 -5.96 13.66
N LEU A 125 0.02 -5.23 12.62
CA LEU A 125 -1.07 -5.56 11.70
C LEU A 125 -0.84 -6.91 11.01
N LEU A 126 0.33 -7.12 10.38
CA LEU A 126 0.64 -8.34 9.65
C LEU A 126 0.74 -9.59 10.55
N TRP A 127 1.31 -9.45 11.74
CA TRP A 127 1.39 -10.53 12.72
C TRP A 127 0.06 -10.79 13.45
N ARG A 128 -0.89 -9.85 13.34
CA ARG A 128 -2.15 -9.85 14.11
C ARG A 128 -1.89 -9.91 15.63
N GLY A 129 -0.93 -9.11 16.09
CA GLY A 129 -0.49 -9.04 17.48
C GLY A 129 0.93 -8.52 17.61
N ASP A 130 1.56 -8.74 18.78
CA ASP A 130 2.90 -8.25 19.06
C ASP A 130 3.96 -8.85 18.12
N PRO A 131 4.69 -8.03 17.35
CA PRO A 131 5.78 -8.47 16.47
C PRO A 131 7.11 -8.65 17.20
N ALA A 132 7.24 -8.34 18.48
CA ALA A 132 8.49 -8.33 19.19
C ALA A 132 9.27 -9.65 19.06
N GLY A 133 10.54 -9.57 18.70
CA GLY A 133 11.43 -10.71 18.50
C GLY A 133 11.14 -11.54 17.25
N ARG A 134 10.23 -11.12 16.37
CA ARG A 134 9.90 -11.80 15.12
C ARG A 134 10.56 -11.11 13.94
N LYS A 135 10.81 -11.87 12.86
CA LYS A 135 11.29 -11.29 11.60
C LYS A 135 10.14 -10.54 10.90
N ALA A 136 10.46 -9.41 10.28
CA ALA A 136 9.46 -8.63 9.56
C ALA A 136 8.80 -9.41 8.42
N LEU A 137 7.50 -9.23 8.24
CA LEU A 137 6.71 -9.83 7.17
C LEU A 137 6.45 -8.81 6.05
N ALA A 138 6.54 -9.26 4.80
CA ALA A 138 5.94 -8.56 3.66
C ALA A 138 4.44 -8.89 3.56
N LYS A 139 4.07 -10.13 3.91
CA LYS A 139 2.70 -10.65 3.75
C LYS A 139 2.28 -11.50 4.93
N SER A 140 1.06 -11.27 5.44
CA SER A 140 0.56 -11.91 6.67
C SER A 140 0.27 -13.41 6.51
N GLY A 141 0.02 -13.88 5.30
CA GLY A 141 -0.50 -15.22 5.05
C GLY A 141 -1.86 -15.43 5.70
N GLY A 142 -2.90 -15.68 4.96
CA GLY A 142 -4.22 -15.92 5.52
C GLY A 142 -5.34 -15.73 4.51
N ARG A 143 -6.58 -15.96 4.97
CA ARG A 143 -7.76 -15.73 4.15
C ARG A 143 -7.99 -14.22 3.98
N SER A 144 -8.62 -13.85 2.88
CA SER A 144 -9.10 -12.48 2.65
C SER A 144 -9.90 -11.99 3.87
N THR A 145 -9.54 -10.81 4.34
CA THR A 145 -10.19 -10.18 5.49
C THR A 145 -11.16 -9.13 4.97
N PRO A 146 -12.39 -9.03 5.52
CA PRO A 146 -13.31 -7.96 5.16
C PRO A 146 -12.68 -6.57 5.38
N LEU A 147 -12.96 -5.63 4.47
CA LEU A 147 -12.35 -4.28 4.50
C LEU A 147 -12.57 -3.54 5.83
N GLY A 148 -13.77 -3.64 6.41
CA GLY A 148 -14.05 -3.04 7.71
C GLY A 148 -13.17 -3.59 8.84
N ALA A 149 -12.87 -4.90 8.81
CA ALA A 149 -11.96 -5.49 9.78
C ALA A 149 -10.49 -5.07 9.54
N VAL A 150 -10.08 -4.85 8.28
CA VAL A 150 -8.76 -4.29 7.96
C VAL A 150 -8.63 -2.87 8.50
N ARG A 151 -9.65 -2.01 8.30
CA ARG A 151 -9.65 -0.63 8.82
C ARG A 151 -9.56 -0.58 10.34
N ARG A 152 -10.37 -1.40 11.04
CA ARG A 152 -10.27 -1.52 12.51
C ARG A 152 -8.89 -1.97 12.94
N ALA A 153 -8.35 -3.02 12.31
CA ALA A 153 -7.03 -3.53 12.64
C ALA A 153 -5.92 -2.51 12.40
N ARG A 154 -6.02 -1.65 11.36
CA ARG A 154 -5.10 -0.53 11.12
C ARG A 154 -5.19 0.52 12.24
N ALA A 155 -6.41 0.91 12.60
CA ALA A 155 -6.64 1.86 13.69
C ALA A 155 -6.11 1.31 15.02
N ASP A 156 -6.39 0.06 15.34
CA ASP A 156 -5.90 -0.62 16.55
C ASP A 156 -4.38 -0.76 16.57
N ALA A 157 -3.76 -0.91 15.41
CA ALA A 157 -2.31 -0.92 15.26
C ALA A 157 -1.67 0.47 15.41
N GLY A 158 -2.47 1.55 15.35
CA GLY A 158 -2.02 2.94 15.44
C GLY A 158 -1.51 3.51 14.11
N LEU A 159 -1.91 2.92 12.98
CA LEU A 159 -1.58 3.45 11.66
C LEU A 159 -2.51 4.62 11.32
N PRO A 160 -2.01 5.78 10.89
CA PRO A 160 -2.82 6.89 10.43
C PRO A 160 -3.67 6.49 9.21
N THR A 161 -4.81 7.17 9.02
CA THR A 161 -5.61 7.02 7.81
C THR A 161 -4.78 7.43 6.59
N GLY A 162 -4.81 6.63 5.53
CA GLY A 162 -4.03 6.89 4.33
C GLY A 162 -2.53 6.61 4.47
N TRP A 163 -2.06 6.04 5.56
CA TRP A 163 -0.64 5.72 5.76
C TRP A 163 -0.10 4.81 4.64
N ARG A 164 1.08 5.18 4.13
CA ARG A 164 1.71 4.51 3.02
C ARG A 164 3.12 4.06 3.36
N HIS A 165 3.35 2.76 3.20
CA HIS A 165 4.67 2.18 3.46
C HIS A 165 5.73 2.61 2.44
N GLU A 166 5.33 2.91 1.19
CA GLU A 166 6.24 3.37 0.16
C GLU A 166 6.88 4.71 0.49
N LEU A 167 6.16 5.61 1.18
CA LEU A 167 6.75 6.86 1.68
C LEU A 167 7.78 6.59 2.77
N ALA A 168 7.46 5.72 3.72
CA ALA A 168 8.42 5.31 4.76
C ALA A 168 9.63 4.57 4.14
N SER A 169 9.42 3.76 3.09
CA SER A 169 10.49 3.10 2.34
C SER A 169 11.41 4.11 1.65
N ALA A 170 10.82 5.14 1.01
CA ALA A 170 11.58 6.19 0.33
C ALA A 170 12.43 6.99 1.32
N ALA A 171 11.89 7.34 2.49
CA ALA A 171 12.62 8.04 3.54
C ALA A 171 13.76 7.18 4.11
N ALA A 172 13.53 5.89 4.37
CA ALA A 172 14.55 4.97 4.82
C ALA A 172 15.71 4.84 3.82
N TYR A 173 15.39 4.74 2.53
CA TYR A 173 16.43 4.72 1.49
C TYR A 173 17.15 6.05 1.39
N TRP A 174 16.44 7.18 1.43
CA TRP A 174 17.02 8.52 1.37
C TRP A 174 18.08 8.72 2.42
N GLU A 175 17.77 8.43 3.68
CA GLU A 175 18.67 8.52 4.83
C GLU A 175 19.89 7.57 4.66
N GLN A 176 19.65 6.31 4.28
CA GLN A 176 20.74 5.35 4.08
C GLN A 176 21.67 5.76 2.94
N ALA A 177 21.11 6.19 1.81
CA ALA A 177 21.87 6.60 0.65
C ALA A 177 22.73 7.85 0.92
N GLU A 178 22.25 8.77 1.74
CA GLU A 178 23.03 9.93 2.20
C GLU A 178 24.18 9.48 3.09
N SER A 179 23.91 8.63 4.07
CA SER A 179 24.93 8.05 4.95
C SER A 179 26.04 7.32 4.19
N ASP A 180 25.69 6.61 3.12
CA ASP A 180 26.60 5.84 2.28
C ASP A 180 27.31 6.71 1.22
N GLY A 181 27.00 8.00 1.12
CA GLY A 181 27.57 8.92 0.14
C GLY A 181 27.16 8.59 -1.30
N VAL A 182 25.98 8.04 -1.52
CA VAL A 182 25.45 7.73 -2.85
C VAL A 182 25.28 9.02 -3.65
N GLY A 183 25.75 9.03 -4.90
CA GLY A 183 25.62 10.20 -5.77
C GLY A 183 24.16 10.59 -6.02
N GLN A 184 23.87 11.90 -5.97
CA GLN A 184 22.51 12.47 -6.02
C GLN A 184 21.65 11.89 -7.15
N GLU A 185 22.17 11.78 -8.36
CA GLU A 185 21.42 11.29 -9.51
C GLU A 185 20.88 9.86 -9.32
N PHE A 186 21.69 8.99 -8.71
CA PHE A 186 21.28 7.61 -8.43
C PHE A 186 20.32 7.56 -7.24
N ARG A 187 20.63 8.31 -6.18
CA ARG A 187 19.76 8.46 -5.00
C ARG A 187 18.38 8.95 -5.40
N ASP A 188 18.29 10.03 -6.19
CA ASP A 188 17.02 10.58 -6.66
C ASP A 188 16.19 9.55 -7.43
N LEU A 189 16.82 8.82 -8.36
CA LEU A 189 16.12 7.83 -9.17
C LEU A 189 15.59 6.67 -8.33
N VAL A 190 16.40 6.11 -7.43
CA VAL A 190 15.96 5.01 -6.56
C VAL A 190 14.89 5.47 -5.59
N THR A 191 15.07 6.64 -4.94
CA THR A 191 14.05 7.20 -4.02
C THR A 191 12.71 7.39 -4.72
N ARG A 192 12.73 7.94 -5.95
CA ARG A 192 11.53 8.06 -6.76
C ARG A 192 10.87 6.71 -7.02
N LEU A 193 11.63 5.74 -7.54
CA LEU A 193 11.10 4.42 -7.87
C LEU A 193 10.49 3.72 -6.65
N VAL A 194 11.12 3.83 -5.49
CA VAL A 194 10.61 3.31 -4.23
C VAL A 194 9.30 3.99 -3.83
N GLY A 195 9.28 5.32 -3.79
CA GLY A 195 8.12 6.08 -3.33
C GLY A 195 6.93 6.04 -4.30
N THR A 196 7.17 5.73 -5.60
CA THR A 196 6.09 5.62 -6.60
C THR A 196 5.72 4.17 -6.96
N SER A 197 6.29 3.18 -6.27
CA SER A 197 6.15 1.75 -6.59
C SER A 197 4.71 1.26 -6.71
N HIS A 198 3.77 1.87 -6.00
CA HIS A 198 2.34 1.58 -6.04
C HIS A 198 1.50 2.59 -6.83
N GLY A 199 2.15 3.48 -7.59
CA GLY A 199 1.48 4.48 -8.45
C GLY A 199 1.06 5.76 -7.72
N HIS A 200 1.44 5.93 -6.46
CA HIS A 200 1.24 7.14 -5.67
C HIS A 200 2.48 8.03 -5.64
N GLY A 201 2.42 9.14 -4.89
CA GLY A 201 3.57 10.04 -4.73
C GLY A 201 3.86 10.94 -5.92
N ARG A 202 2.96 11.05 -6.91
CA ARG A 202 3.09 11.95 -8.05
C ARG A 202 1.92 12.95 -8.13
N PRO A 203 2.17 14.26 -7.99
CA PRO A 203 3.47 14.92 -7.76
C PRO A 203 3.93 14.89 -6.31
N LEU A 204 3.07 14.64 -5.34
CA LEU A 204 3.40 14.63 -3.91
C LEU A 204 2.67 13.53 -3.14
N PHE A 205 3.12 13.35 -1.89
CA PHE A 205 2.39 12.56 -0.89
C PHE A 205 1.48 13.47 -0.06
N ASP A 206 0.26 13.02 0.17
CA ASP A 206 -0.72 13.71 1.01
C ASP A 206 -0.65 13.18 2.45
N HIS A 207 0.50 13.46 3.13
CA HIS A 207 0.74 12.99 4.49
C HIS A 207 1.48 14.01 5.34
N ASP A 208 1.14 14.02 6.63
CA ASP A 208 1.95 14.66 7.66
C ASP A 208 3.23 13.82 7.89
N PRO A 209 4.43 14.39 7.65
CA PRO A 209 5.70 13.70 7.83
C PRO A 209 5.86 13.02 9.19
N VAL A 210 5.46 13.71 10.27
CA VAL A 210 5.62 13.22 11.65
C VAL A 210 4.84 11.93 11.90
N THR A 211 3.68 11.78 11.27
CA THR A 211 2.83 10.60 11.45
C THR A 211 3.15 9.48 10.46
N ALA A 212 3.79 9.80 9.34
CA ALA A 212 4.08 8.84 8.28
C ALA A 212 5.12 7.80 8.69
N GLY A 213 6.20 8.20 9.39
CA GLY A 213 7.24 7.27 9.82
C GLY A 213 8.13 7.86 10.91
N PRO A 214 7.80 7.65 12.20
CA PRO A 214 8.55 8.26 13.30
C PRO A 214 10.03 7.84 13.33
N ASP A 215 10.38 6.70 12.77
CA ASP A 215 11.77 6.20 12.73
C ASP A 215 12.63 6.93 11.67
N HIS A 216 12.01 7.69 10.75
CA HIS A 216 12.66 8.43 9.66
C HIS A 216 12.15 9.87 9.58
N ALA A 217 11.87 10.49 10.74
CA ALA A 217 11.21 11.79 10.81
C ALA A 217 12.00 12.90 10.11
N ASP A 218 13.33 12.94 10.25
CA ASP A 218 14.18 13.96 9.64
C ASP A 218 14.19 13.83 8.11
N ALA A 219 14.32 12.60 7.58
CA ALA A 219 14.26 12.35 6.13
C ALA A 219 12.86 12.64 5.56
N LEU A 220 11.80 12.40 6.32
CA LEU A 220 10.44 12.73 5.91
C LEU A 220 10.19 14.23 5.92
N GLU A 221 10.73 14.96 6.89
CA GLU A 221 10.65 16.43 6.90
C GLU A 221 11.37 17.02 5.69
N GLU A 222 12.58 16.54 5.38
CA GLU A 222 13.32 16.98 4.19
C GLU A 222 12.55 16.66 2.90
N LEU A 223 12.12 15.40 2.74
CA LEU A 223 11.44 14.96 1.52
C LEU A 223 10.09 15.65 1.31
N VAL A 224 9.25 15.71 2.34
CA VAL A 224 7.85 16.15 2.21
C VAL A 224 7.66 17.57 2.76
N GLY A 225 8.20 17.86 3.94
CA GLY A 225 8.05 19.17 4.59
C GLY A 225 8.80 20.28 3.88
N GLU A 226 10.04 20.04 3.42
CA GLU A 226 10.89 21.01 2.75
C GLU A 226 10.77 21.01 1.21
N GLY A 227 9.98 20.07 0.63
CA GLY A 227 9.70 20.03 -0.81
C GLY A 227 10.80 19.38 -1.65
N GLU A 228 11.66 18.57 -1.04
CA GLU A 228 12.71 17.86 -1.77
C GLU A 228 12.12 16.77 -2.66
N TRP A 229 10.95 16.19 -2.28
CA TRP A 229 10.25 15.22 -3.10
C TRP A 229 9.88 15.75 -4.48
N GLU A 230 9.24 16.92 -4.55
CA GLU A 230 8.90 17.57 -5.81
C GLU A 230 10.14 17.91 -6.61
N SER A 231 11.20 18.33 -5.92
CA SER A 231 12.48 18.66 -6.53
C SER A 231 13.13 17.44 -7.18
N LEU A 232 13.15 16.28 -6.51
CA LEU A 232 13.69 15.04 -7.07
C LEU A 232 12.82 14.49 -8.21
N ILE A 233 11.50 14.59 -8.15
CA ILE A 233 10.60 14.26 -9.26
C ILE A 233 10.95 15.12 -10.49
N ALA A 234 11.11 16.43 -10.31
CA ALA A 234 11.46 17.33 -11.40
C ALA A 234 12.87 17.05 -11.95
N ARG A 235 13.86 16.69 -11.11
CA ARG A 235 15.22 16.35 -11.57
C ARG A 235 15.22 15.05 -12.36
N THR A 236 14.57 14.03 -11.87
CA THR A 236 14.48 12.72 -12.54
C THR A 236 13.71 12.80 -13.86
N ASP A 237 12.64 13.61 -13.93
CA ASP A 237 11.91 13.85 -15.20
C ASP A 237 12.76 14.61 -16.22
N ARG A 238 13.60 15.56 -15.79
CA ARG A 238 14.53 16.25 -16.71
C ARG A 238 15.60 15.31 -17.25
N GLN A 239 16.05 14.36 -16.45
CA GLN A 239 17.16 13.48 -16.81
C GLN A 239 16.72 12.28 -17.66
N TRP A 240 15.65 11.61 -17.28
CA TRP A 240 15.20 10.38 -17.88
C TRP A 240 13.95 10.54 -18.76
N GLY A 241 13.33 11.72 -18.68
CA GLY A 241 12.04 12.02 -19.29
C GLY A 241 10.87 11.38 -18.50
N PRO A 242 9.66 11.95 -18.57
CA PRO A 242 8.50 11.44 -17.84
C PRO A 242 8.09 10.04 -18.30
N TRP A 243 8.29 9.70 -19.55
CA TRP A 243 8.02 8.35 -20.07
C TRP A 243 9.07 7.33 -19.66
N GLY A 244 10.35 7.74 -19.59
CA GLY A 244 11.43 6.87 -19.11
C GLY A 244 11.25 6.50 -17.65
N THR A 245 10.96 7.48 -16.80
CA THR A 245 10.68 7.24 -15.38
C THR A 245 9.42 6.38 -15.16
N ALA A 246 8.32 6.67 -15.87
CA ALA A 246 7.10 5.88 -15.81
C ALA A 246 7.32 4.42 -16.27
N TYR A 247 8.20 4.22 -17.25
CA TYR A 247 8.56 2.88 -17.73
C TYR A 247 9.34 2.09 -16.66
N LEU A 248 10.30 2.73 -15.98
CA LEU A 248 11.03 2.10 -14.89
C LEU A 248 10.10 1.77 -13.70
N GLU A 249 9.19 2.66 -13.34
CA GLU A 249 8.17 2.41 -12.33
C GLU A 249 7.29 1.21 -12.69
N ALA A 250 6.87 1.11 -13.97
CA ALA A 250 6.08 -0.03 -14.45
C ALA A 250 6.85 -1.35 -14.38
N LEU A 251 8.16 -1.34 -14.65
CA LEU A 251 9.01 -2.53 -14.53
C LEU A 251 9.18 -2.98 -13.09
N LEU A 252 9.38 -2.05 -12.14
CA LEU A 252 9.44 -2.36 -10.72
C LEU A 252 8.12 -3.01 -10.26
N ARG A 253 6.99 -2.40 -10.62
CA ARG A 253 5.67 -2.95 -10.29
C ARG A 253 5.45 -4.32 -10.93
N ALA A 254 5.88 -4.54 -12.16
CA ALA A 254 5.80 -5.84 -12.82
C ALA A 254 6.64 -6.90 -12.09
N ALA A 255 7.83 -6.53 -11.60
CA ALA A 255 8.68 -7.41 -10.82
C ALA A 255 7.98 -7.81 -9.50
N ASP A 256 7.48 -6.84 -8.73
CA ASP A 256 6.76 -7.09 -7.48
C ASP A 256 5.51 -7.94 -7.71
N CYS A 257 4.65 -7.58 -8.66
CA CYS A 257 3.45 -8.36 -8.98
C CYS A 257 3.78 -9.81 -9.32
N THR A 258 4.84 -10.03 -10.10
CA THR A 258 5.26 -11.39 -10.49
C THR A 258 5.72 -12.21 -9.28
N ILE A 259 6.58 -11.62 -8.43
CA ILE A 259 7.07 -12.28 -7.20
C ILE A 259 5.91 -12.53 -6.23
N SER A 260 5.00 -11.57 -6.13
CA SER A 260 3.78 -11.69 -5.32
C SER A 260 2.88 -12.84 -5.78
N MET A 261 2.70 -13.03 -7.10
CA MET A 261 1.94 -14.15 -7.66
C MET A 261 2.64 -15.49 -7.46
N GLU A 262 3.97 -15.54 -7.46
CA GLU A 262 4.76 -16.73 -7.14
C GLU A 262 4.72 -17.08 -5.63
N GLY A 263 4.18 -16.21 -4.81
CA GLY A 263 4.08 -16.37 -3.37
C GLY A 263 5.43 -16.25 -2.65
N LYS A 264 6.30 -15.44 -3.16
CA LYS A 264 7.63 -15.14 -2.60
C LYS A 264 7.67 -13.73 -2.05
#